data_44557be20aa9fc9ce17e05ec09bbc28a
#
_entry.id   44557be20aa9fc9ce17e05ec09bbc28a
#
_cell.length_a   1.000
_cell.length_b   1.000
_cell.length_c   1.000
_cell.angle_alpha   90.00
_cell.angle_beta   90.00
_cell.angle_gamma   90.00
#
_symmetry.space_group_name_H-M   'P 1'
#
loop_
_entity.id
_entity.type
_entity.pdbx_description
1 polymer ?
#
loop_
_entity_poly.entity_id
_entity_poly.type
_entity_poly.pdbx_seq_one_letter_code
_entity_poly.pdbx_strand_id
1 'polypeptide(L)'
;MTYTLPALPYAYDALEPHIDAQTMEIHYTKHHQTYINNLNAAVEGTEWAQWPVEKLVASVHQLPEKLQAAVINQGGGHANHSLFWEVMSPKGGGKPEGALAKAIDQQLGGLETFKENFTKAALTRFGSGWAWLSVTPQKTLVIESSGNQDSPLMNGNTPILGLDVWEHAYYLRYQNRRPEYINAFYNVINWPEVARRYQAAIG
;
A
#
# COMPACT_ATOMS: atom_id res chain seq x y z
N MET A 1 -14.95 -17.81 3.36
CA MET A 1 -15.28 -16.36 3.39
C MET A 1 -14.97 -15.83 2.00
N THR A 2 -15.78 -14.92 1.45
CA THR A 2 -15.48 -14.31 0.14
C THR A 2 -14.90 -12.93 0.42
N TYR A 3 -13.76 -12.60 -0.18
CA TYR A 3 -13.21 -11.26 -0.08
C TYR A 3 -14.15 -10.25 -0.73
N THR A 4 -14.31 -9.11 -0.10
CA THR A 4 -15.18 -8.03 -0.57
C THR A 4 -14.41 -6.72 -0.60
N LEU A 5 -14.84 -5.80 -1.47
CA LEU A 5 -14.25 -4.47 -1.55
C LEU A 5 -14.49 -3.74 -0.22
N PRO A 6 -13.44 -3.35 0.52
CA PRO A 6 -13.60 -2.60 1.76
C PRO A 6 -14.21 -1.23 1.48
N ALA A 7 -15.02 -0.71 2.39
CA ALA A 7 -15.59 0.62 2.22
C ALA A 7 -14.50 1.68 2.12
N LEU A 8 -14.59 2.57 1.13
CA LEU A 8 -13.70 3.72 1.01
C LEU A 8 -14.04 4.71 2.15
N PRO A 9 -13.07 5.15 2.97
CA PRO A 9 -13.37 5.97 4.14
C PRO A 9 -13.67 7.45 3.83
N TYR A 10 -13.71 7.84 2.54
CA TYR A 10 -13.98 9.19 2.06
C TYR A 10 -14.59 9.16 0.65
N ALA A 11 -15.14 10.28 0.19
CA ALA A 11 -15.68 10.42 -1.16
C ALA A 11 -14.55 10.42 -2.22
N TYR A 12 -14.87 10.09 -3.47
CA TYR A 12 -13.88 10.01 -4.54
C TYR A 12 -13.13 11.34 -4.78
N ASP A 13 -13.79 12.48 -4.59
CA ASP A 13 -13.21 13.82 -4.76
C ASP A 13 -12.51 14.36 -3.51
N ALA A 14 -12.55 13.63 -2.40
CA ALA A 14 -12.08 14.14 -1.11
C ALA A 14 -10.56 14.36 -1.05
N LEU A 15 -9.78 13.71 -1.92
CA LEU A 15 -8.32 13.88 -1.99
C LEU A 15 -7.88 14.95 -3.00
N GLU A 16 -8.82 15.63 -3.66
CA GLU A 16 -8.47 16.76 -4.53
C GLU A 16 -7.91 17.93 -3.72
N PRO A 17 -6.98 18.70 -4.29
CA PRO A 17 -6.50 18.67 -5.67
C PRO A 17 -5.34 17.67 -5.93
N HIS A 18 -5.01 16.81 -4.97
CA HIS A 18 -3.82 15.96 -5.01
C HIS A 18 -4.02 14.68 -5.82
N ILE A 19 -5.17 14.03 -5.68
CA ILE A 19 -5.59 12.86 -6.47
C ILE A 19 -7.01 13.16 -6.96
N ASP A 20 -7.23 13.07 -8.27
CA ASP A 20 -8.51 13.41 -8.88
C ASP A 20 -9.59 12.34 -8.65
N ALA A 21 -10.85 12.78 -8.63
CA ALA A 21 -12.01 11.93 -8.38
C ALA A 21 -12.13 10.79 -9.37
N GLN A 22 -11.85 11.02 -10.66
CA GLN A 22 -11.93 9.98 -11.69
C GLN A 22 -10.89 8.88 -11.46
N THR A 23 -9.65 9.25 -11.12
CA THR A 23 -8.62 8.28 -10.74
C THR A 23 -9.08 7.45 -9.54
N MET A 24 -9.59 8.08 -8.48
CA MET A 24 -10.08 7.39 -7.29
C MET A 24 -11.21 6.40 -7.60
N GLU A 25 -12.21 6.82 -8.38
CA GLU A 25 -13.33 5.97 -8.76
C GLU A 25 -12.88 4.74 -9.55
N ILE A 26 -12.08 4.94 -10.59
CA ILE A 26 -11.59 3.84 -11.44
C ILE A 26 -10.67 2.92 -10.65
N HIS A 27 -9.72 3.48 -9.91
CA HIS A 27 -8.73 2.74 -9.13
C HIS A 27 -9.40 1.84 -8.08
N TYR A 28 -10.40 2.37 -7.37
CA TYR A 28 -11.15 1.64 -6.35
C TYR A 28 -12.14 0.65 -6.97
N THR A 29 -13.04 1.10 -7.87
CA THR A 29 -14.16 0.28 -8.35
C THR A 29 -13.78 -0.69 -9.46
N LYS A 30 -12.69 -0.46 -10.19
CA LYS A 30 -12.25 -1.30 -11.31
C LYS A 30 -11.00 -2.09 -10.95
N HIS A 31 -9.88 -1.44 -10.66
CA HIS A 31 -8.63 -2.15 -10.37
C HIS A 31 -8.73 -2.99 -9.09
N HIS A 32 -9.06 -2.38 -7.95
CA HIS A 32 -9.16 -3.12 -6.69
C HIS A 32 -10.23 -4.21 -6.74
N GLN A 33 -11.41 -3.90 -7.27
CA GLN A 33 -12.48 -4.90 -7.40
C GLN A 33 -12.06 -6.08 -8.29
N THR A 34 -11.28 -5.84 -9.34
CA THR A 34 -10.80 -6.92 -10.22
C THR A 34 -9.82 -7.84 -9.48
N TYR A 35 -8.92 -7.28 -8.67
CA TYR A 35 -8.03 -8.11 -7.82
C TYR A 35 -8.85 -9.01 -6.89
N ILE A 36 -9.88 -8.48 -6.26
CA ILE A 36 -10.77 -9.24 -5.37
C ILE A 36 -11.49 -10.36 -6.12
N ASN A 37 -12.09 -10.06 -7.27
CA ASN A 37 -12.83 -11.03 -8.06
C ASN A 37 -11.92 -12.20 -8.48
N ASN A 38 -10.71 -11.88 -8.97
CA ASN A 38 -9.76 -12.88 -9.42
C ASN A 38 -9.19 -13.70 -8.25
N LEU A 39 -8.93 -13.06 -7.09
CA LEU A 39 -8.50 -13.77 -5.89
C LEU A 39 -9.57 -14.76 -5.43
N ASN A 40 -10.82 -14.32 -5.35
CA ASN A 40 -11.94 -15.19 -4.97
C ASN A 40 -12.04 -16.40 -5.87
N ALA A 41 -11.98 -16.20 -7.20
CA ALA A 41 -12.00 -17.29 -8.16
C ALA A 41 -10.81 -18.28 -7.97
N ALA A 42 -9.62 -17.75 -7.67
CA ALA A 42 -8.44 -18.58 -7.50
C ALA A 42 -8.48 -19.47 -6.25
N VAL A 43 -9.07 -18.98 -5.16
CA VAL A 43 -9.12 -19.70 -3.86
C VAL A 43 -10.44 -20.42 -3.62
N GLU A 44 -11.40 -20.34 -4.56
CA GLU A 44 -12.70 -20.96 -4.43
C GLU A 44 -12.61 -22.47 -4.13
N GLY A 45 -13.38 -22.92 -3.14
CA GLY A 45 -13.39 -24.33 -2.71
C GLY A 45 -12.13 -24.79 -1.97
N THR A 46 -11.21 -23.90 -1.66
CA THR A 46 -10.00 -24.21 -0.87
C THR A 46 -10.14 -23.75 0.57
N GLU A 47 -9.33 -24.31 1.47
CA GLU A 47 -9.26 -23.87 2.86
C GLU A 47 -8.74 -22.41 2.98
N TRP A 48 -7.92 -21.96 2.05
CA TRP A 48 -7.33 -20.61 2.03
C TRP A 48 -8.35 -19.51 1.78
N ALA A 49 -9.49 -19.82 1.18
CA ALA A 49 -10.60 -18.86 1.01
C ALA A 49 -11.16 -18.29 2.34
N GLN A 50 -10.80 -18.90 3.47
CA GLN A 50 -11.23 -18.45 4.80
C GLN A 50 -10.16 -17.60 5.53
N TRP A 51 -8.96 -17.48 4.96
CA TRP A 51 -7.88 -16.75 5.61
C TRP A 51 -8.02 -15.24 5.37
N PRO A 52 -7.63 -14.39 6.35
CA PRO A 52 -7.39 -12.96 6.08
C PRO A 52 -6.40 -12.79 4.93
N VAL A 53 -6.61 -11.80 4.08
CA VAL A 53 -5.78 -11.62 2.87
C VAL A 53 -4.31 -11.39 3.22
N GLU A 54 -4.03 -10.66 4.28
CA GLU A 54 -2.66 -10.39 4.74
C GLU A 54 -1.94 -11.69 5.14
N LYS A 55 -2.65 -12.58 5.84
CA LYS A 55 -2.12 -13.90 6.20
C LYS A 55 -1.88 -14.74 4.96
N LEU A 56 -2.81 -14.73 4.02
CA LEU A 56 -2.70 -15.49 2.76
C LEU A 56 -1.46 -15.04 1.98
N VAL A 57 -1.29 -13.74 1.81
CA VAL A 57 -0.16 -13.12 1.09
C VAL A 57 1.16 -13.40 1.81
N ALA A 58 1.21 -13.24 3.13
CA ALA A 58 2.41 -13.53 3.92
C ALA A 58 2.84 -14.99 3.87
N SER A 59 1.89 -15.91 3.63
CA SER A 59 2.14 -17.35 3.56
C SER A 59 2.31 -17.87 2.13
N VAL A 60 2.43 -17.00 1.13
CA VAL A 60 2.34 -17.37 -0.29
C VAL A 60 3.32 -18.47 -0.69
N HIS A 61 4.54 -18.46 -0.16
CA HIS A 61 5.55 -19.48 -0.46
C HIS A 61 5.27 -20.86 0.17
N GLN A 62 4.28 -20.94 1.07
CA GLN A 62 3.82 -22.19 1.70
C GLN A 62 2.58 -22.77 0.99
N LEU A 63 1.98 -22.01 0.07
CA LEU A 63 0.81 -22.44 -0.69
C LEU A 63 1.21 -23.40 -1.82
N PRO A 64 0.27 -24.24 -2.29
CA PRO A 64 0.49 -25.03 -3.51
C PRO A 64 0.95 -24.14 -4.68
N GLU A 65 1.93 -24.59 -5.43
CA GLU A 65 2.55 -23.83 -6.52
C GLU A 65 1.53 -23.22 -7.50
N LYS A 66 0.48 -23.99 -7.82
CA LYS A 66 -0.61 -23.55 -8.72
C LYS A 66 -1.38 -22.32 -8.22
N LEU A 67 -1.32 -22.00 -6.92
CA LEU A 67 -2.01 -20.84 -6.32
C LEU A 67 -1.08 -19.65 -6.12
N GLN A 68 0.22 -19.87 -6.05
CA GLN A 68 1.18 -18.82 -5.68
C GLN A 68 1.10 -17.60 -6.59
N ALA A 69 1.11 -17.79 -7.91
CA ALA A 69 1.05 -16.67 -8.86
C ALA A 69 -0.24 -15.85 -8.71
N ALA A 70 -1.39 -16.51 -8.51
CA ALA A 70 -2.66 -15.82 -8.30
C ALA A 70 -2.67 -15.06 -6.97
N VAL A 71 -2.15 -15.65 -5.89
CA VAL A 71 -2.09 -14.98 -4.59
C VAL A 71 -1.08 -13.83 -4.61
N ILE A 72 0.07 -13.96 -5.26
CA ILE A 72 1.04 -12.87 -5.44
C ILE A 72 0.36 -11.69 -6.14
N ASN A 73 -0.25 -11.91 -7.30
CA ASN A 73 -0.80 -10.83 -8.10
C ASN A 73 -2.14 -10.30 -7.56
N GLN A 74 -3.07 -11.18 -7.27
CA GLN A 74 -4.43 -10.77 -6.91
C GLN A 74 -4.59 -10.56 -5.40
N GLY A 75 -4.00 -11.45 -4.60
CA GLY A 75 -3.94 -11.30 -3.14
C GLY A 75 -3.09 -10.09 -2.74
N GLY A 76 -1.90 -9.95 -3.33
CA GLY A 76 -1.07 -8.77 -3.17
C GLY A 76 -1.81 -7.50 -3.58
N GLY A 77 -2.45 -7.51 -4.75
CA GLY A 77 -3.27 -6.38 -5.21
C GLY A 77 -4.37 -6.01 -4.22
N HIS A 78 -5.11 -6.99 -3.70
CA HIS A 78 -6.15 -6.72 -2.71
C HIS A 78 -5.58 -6.17 -1.39
N ALA A 79 -4.55 -6.79 -0.83
CA ALA A 79 -3.94 -6.34 0.42
C ALA A 79 -3.31 -4.93 0.29
N ASN A 80 -2.56 -4.69 -0.79
CA ASN A 80 -1.89 -3.41 -1.05
C ASN A 80 -2.90 -2.26 -1.16
N HIS A 81 -3.98 -2.44 -1.92
CA HIS A 81 -5.01 -1.41 -2.11
C HIS A 81 -5.85 -1.19 -0.86
N SER A 82 -6.16 -2.25 -0.08
CA SER A 82 -6.86 -2.10 1.20
C SER A 82 -6.07 -1.20 2.15
N LEU A 83 -4.76 -1.38 2.24
CA LEU A 83 -3.87 -0.50 3.01
C LEU A 83 -3.85 0.92 2.42
N PHE A 84 -3.73 1.04 1.08
CA PHE A 84 -3.57 2.33 0.40
C PHE A 84 -4.71 3.31 0.70
N TRP A 85 -5.96 2.83 0.68
CA TRP A 85 -7.12 3.67 0.99
C TRP A 85 -7.10 4.22 2.42
N GLU A 86 -6.66 3.43 3.38
CA GLU A 86 -6.65 3.82 4.80
C GLU A 86 -5.48 4.75 5.17
N VAL A 87 -4.33 4.63 4.48
CA VAL A 87 -3.16 5.48 4.75
C VAL A 87 -3.23 6.84 4.06
N MET A 88 -4.33 7.12 3.36
CA MET A 88 -4.65 8.45 2.82
C MET A 88 -5.85 9.05 3.55
N SER A 89 -5.91 10.38 3.60
CA SER A 89 -7.00 11.12 4.24
C SER A 89 -7.15 12.50 3.63
N PRO A 90 -8.40 13.02 3.49
CA PRO A 90 -8.63 14.41 3.13
C PRO A 90 -8.12 15.41 4.18
N LYS A 91 -7.86 14.93 5.40
CA LYS A 91 -7.22 15.69 6.48
C LYS A 91 -5.76 15.29 6.67
N GLY A 92 -5.17 14.69 5.64
CA GLY A 92 -3.80 14.19 5.66
C GLY A 92 -2.74 15.28 5.53
N GLY A 93 -1.52 14.83 5.37
CA GLY A 93 -0.36 15.71 5.29
C GLY A 93 0.26 16.04 6.64
N GLY A 94 1.10 17.06 6.67
CA GLY A 94 1.83 17.42 7.88
C GLY A 94 2.97 16.46 8.21
N LYS A 95 3.05 16.00 9.45
CA LYS A 95 4.16 15.18 9.96
C LYS A 95 3.65 14.08 10.90
N PRO A 96 4.39 12.95 11.01
CA PRO A 96 4.11 11.94 12.03
C PRO A 96 4.36 12.50 13.44
N GLU A 97 3.72 11.88 14.43
CA GLU A 97 3.84 12.23 15.84
C GLU A 97 4.15 10.98 16.68
N GLY A 98 4.46 11.20 17.96
CA GLY A 98 4.60 10.14 18.96
C GLY A 98 5.73 9.15 18.67
N ALA A 99 5.45 7.86 18.84
CA ALA A 99 6.44 6.79 18.69
C ALA A 99 6.97 6.65 17.26
N LEU A 100 6.09 6.84 16.26
CA LEU A 100 6.48 6.78 14.85
C LEU A 100 7.45 7.90 14.49
N ALA A 101 7.20 9.14 14.93
CA ALA A 101 8.11 10.25 14.69
C ALA A 101 9.51 9.98 15.28
N LYS A 102 9.56 9.50 16.53
CA LYS A 102 10.81 9.11 17.17
C LYS A 102 11.55 8.01 16.41
N ALA A 103 10.83 7.00 15.94
CA ALA A 103 11.43 5.92 15.18
C ALA A 103 11.98 6.41 13.82
N ILE A 104 11.26 7.30 13.12
CA ILE A 104 11.74 7.92 11.88
C ILE A 104 13.00 8.75 12.15
N ASP A 105 13.02 9.55 13.23
CA ASP A 105 14.20 10.34 13.60
C ASP A 105 15.42 9.46 13.90
N GLN A 106 15.23 8.41 14.69
CA GLN A 106 16.32 7.57 15.17
C GLN A 106 16.83 6.57 14.13
N GLN A 107 15.94 6.03 13.30
CA GLN A 107 16.25 4.92 12.40
C GLN A 107 16.41 5.35 10.94
N LEU A 108 15.76 6.44 10.52
CA LEU A 108 15.76 6.91 9.14
C LEU A 108 16.41 8.30 8.96
N GLY A 109 16.93 8.90 10.04
CA GLY A 109 17.63 10.18 9.98
C GLY A 109 16.70 11.40 9.92
N GLY A 110 15.44 11.25 10.33
CA GLY A 110 14.45 12.31 10.40
C GLY A 110 13.49 12.34 9.20
N LEU A 111 12.48 13.21 9.32
CA LEU A 111 11.37 13.26 8.35
C LEU A 111 11.83 13.64 6.95
N GLU A 112 12.74 14.58 6.80
CA GLU A 112 13.19 15.02 5.47
C GLU A 112 14.02 13.92 4.78
N THR A 113 14.92 13.25 5.52
CA THR A 113 15.67 12.10 5.00
C THR A 113 14.74 10.93 4.65
N PHE A 114 13.71 10.69 5.47
CA PHE A 114 12.65 9.74 5.12
C PHE A 114 12.00 10.09 3.79
N LYS A 115 11.55 11.35 3.60
CA LYS A 115 10.92 11.80 2.35
C LYS A 115 11.84 11.65 1.14
N GLU A 116 13.10 12.02 1.28
CA GLU A 116 14.10 11.84 0.21
C GLU A 116 14.24 10.37 -0.20
N ASN A 117 14.41 9.47 0.76
CA ASN A 117 14.59 8.05 0.51
C ASN A 117 13.30 7.39 -0.02
N PHE A 118 12.14 7.76 0.51
CA PHE A 118 10.84 7.24 0.04
C PHE A 118 10.55 7.72 -1.38
N THR A 119 10.79 9.01 -1.68
CA THR A 119 10.70 9.57 -3.03
C THR A 119 11.64 8.84 -3.98
N LYS A 120 12.89 8.60 -3.57
CA LYS A 120 13.85 7.85 -4.38
C LYS A 120 13.36 6.44 -4.66
N ALA A 121 12.84 5.72 -3.66
CA ALA A 121 12.28 4.38 -3.83
C ALA A 121 11.13 4.37 -4.84
N ALA A 122 10.23 5.37 -4.77
CA ALA A 122 9.11 5.54 -5.69
C ALA A 122 9.54 5.88 -7.12
N LEU A 123 10.53 6.78 -7.29
CA LEU A 123 11.03 7.21 -8.59
C LEU A 123 11.85 6.13 -9.29
N THR A 124 12.67 5.39 -8.54
CA THR A 124 13.56 4.37 -9.11
C THR A 124 12.85 3.05 -9.37
N ARG A 125 11.59 2.88 -8.91
CA ARG A 125 10.77 1.73 -9.29
C ARG A 125 10.44 1.81 -10.77
N PHE A 126 11.20 1.06 -11.59
CA PHE A 126 10.97 1.00 -13.02
C PHE A 126 9.68 0.20 -13.30
N GLY A 127 8.81 0.77 -14.13
CA GLY A 127 7.51 0.16 -14.45
C GLY A 127 6.49 0.26 -13.32
N SER A 128 5.63 -0.74 -13.23
CA SER A 128 4.57 -0.82 -12.23
C SER A 128 5.09 -1.33 -10.90
N GLY A 129 4.58 -0.80 -9.81
CA GLY A 129 4.94 -1.26 -8.47
C GLY A 129 4.57 -0.27 -7.39
N TRP A 130 5.25 -0.38 -6.27
CA TRP A 130 4.96 0.35 -5.04
C TRP A 130 6.24 0.81 -4.34
N ALA A 131 6.14 1.90 -3.60
CA ALA A 131 7.11 2.29 -2.56
C ALA A 131 6.48 2.12 -1.18
N TRP A 132 7.27 1.66 -0.22
CA TRP A 132 6.79 1.27 1.10
C TRP A 132 7.63 1.85 2.23
N LEU A 133 6.96 2.16 3.35
CA LEU A 133 7.55 2.18 4.67
C LEU A 133 7.03 0.95 5.40
N SER A 134 7.91 0.07 5.81
CA SER A 134 7.58 -1.20 6.47
C SER A 134 8.28 -1.35 7.82
N VAL A 135 7.72 -2.21 8.66
CA VAL A 135 8.35 -2.68 9.90
C VAL A 135 8.87 -4.09 9.68
N THR A 136 10.16 -4.31 9.94
CA THR A 136 10.78 -5.63 9.82
C THR A 136 10.41 -6.54 10.99
N PRO A 137 10.65 -7.87 10.90
CA PRO A 137 10.49 -8.78 12.05
C PRO A 137 11.31 -8.39 13.28
N GLN A 138 12.40 -7.63 13.10
CA GLN A 138 13.23 -7.07 14.18
C GLN A 138 12.68 -5.76 14.75
N LYS A 139 11.47 -5.37 14.36
CA LYS A 139 10.77 -4.15 14.79
C LYS A 139 11.49 -2.85 14.39
N THR A 140 12.22 -2.88 13.28
CA THR A 140 12.89 -1.71 12.71
C THR A 140 12.17 -1.22 11.46
N LEU A 141 12.26 0.09 11.20
CA LEU A 141 11.72 0.70 9.99
C LEU A 141 12.64 0.45 8.79
N VAL A 142 12.04 0.16 7.65
CA VAL A 142 12.73 0.05 6.35
C VAL A 142 11.92 0.75 5.27
N ILE A 143 12.62 1.44 4.36
CA ILE A 143 12.05 1.95 3.11
C ILE A 143 12.44 0.99 2.01
N GLU A 144 11.45 0.48 1.29
CA GLU A 144 11.64 -0.51 0.23
C GLU A 144 10.73 -0.23 -0.97
N SER A 145 10.94 -0.91 -2.07
CA SER A 145 10.04 -0.88 -3.22
C SER A 145 9.84 -2.28 -3.77
N SER A 146 8.67 -2.56 -4.31
CA SER A 146 8.34 -3.84 -4.93
C SER A 146 7.76 -3.64 -6.33
N GLY A 147 7.96 -4.63 -7.20
CA GLY A 147 7.37 -4.63 -8.54
C GLY A 147 5.92 -5.15 -8.53
N ASN A 148 5.15 -4.74 -9.52
CA ASN A 148 3.78 -5.22 -9.72
C ASN A 148 2.94 -5.11 -8.43
N GLN A 149 2.34 -6.23 -7.99
CA GLN A 149 1.56 -6.28 -6.75
C GLN A 149 2.30 -7.07 -5.63
N ASP A 150 3.60 -7.30 -5.79
CA ASP A 150 4.40 -7.87 -4.72
C ASP A 150 4.29 -7.01 -3.46
N SER A 151 4.03 -7.66 -2.33
CA SER A 151 3.83 -6.99 -1.05
C SER A 151 4.98 -7.28 -0.10
N PRO A 152 5.41 -6.33 0.75
CA PRO A 152 6.35 -6.59 1.83
C PRO A 152 5.97 -7.77 2.72
N LEU A 153 4.68 -8.06 2.85
CA LEU A 153 4.16 -9.22 3.60
C LEU A 153 4.77 -10.55 3.13
N MET A 154 5.06 -10.69 1.85
CA MET A 154 5.64 -11.91 1.26
C MET A 154 7.05 -12.19 1.77
N ASN A 155 7.75 -11.15 2.25
CA ASN A 155 9.10 -11.22 2.79
C ASN A 155 9.15 -11.09 4.32
N GLY A 156 7.98 -11.15 4.99
CA GLY A 156 7.88 -11.05 6.43
C GLY A 156 7.89 -9.63 7.00
N ASN A 157 7.95 -8.60 6.15
CA ASN A 157 7.84 -7.21 6.57
C ASN A 157 6.36 -6.79 6.67
N THR A 158 6.03 -5.91 7.60
CA THR A 158 4.69 -5.36 7.76
C THR A 158 4.62 -3.96 7.17
N PRO A 159 3.96 -3.74 6.02
CA PRO A 159 3.82 -2.41 5.45
C PRO A 159 2.89 -1.54 6.31
N ILE A 160 3.34 -0.32 6.61
CA ILE A 160 2.58 0.67 7.38
C ILE A 160 2.22 1.91 6.55
N LEU A 161 2.95 2.16 5.46
CA LEU A 161 2.65 3.17 4.45
C LEU A 161 3.01 2.60 3.08
N GLY A 162 2.17 2.81 2.09
CA GLY A 162 2.40 2.41 0.71
C GLY A 162 2.01 3.51 -0.26
N LEU A 163 2.76 3.65 -1.34
CA LEU A 163 2.45 4.51 -2.48
C LEU A 163 2.42 3.67 -3.74
N ASP A 164 1.26 3.61 -4.38
CA ASP A 164 1.08 2.99 -5.69
C ASP A 164 1.75 3.85 -6.77
N VAL A 165 2.73 3.29 -7.49
CA VAL A 165 3.38 3.95 -8.62
C VAL A 165 3.09 3.26 -9.96
N TRP A 166 2.06 2.42 -10.01
CA TRP A 166 1.44 2.04 -11.27
C TRP A 166 0.90 3.28 -11.97
N GLU A 167 1.01 3.36 -13.29
CA GLU A 167 0.53 4.52 -14.04
C GLU A 167 -0.97 4.77 -13.87
N HIS A 168 -1.79 3.71 -13.67
CA HIS A 168 -3.21 3.87 -13.40
C HIS A 168 -3.53 4.69 -12.13
N ALA A 169 -2.57 4.79 -11.19
CA ALA A 169 -2.75 5.55 -9.96
C ALA A 169 -2.61 7.07 -10.15
N TYR A 170 -2.00 7.54 -11.26
CA TYR A 170 -1.68 8.96 -11.42
C TYR A 170 -1.79 9.51 -12.84
N TYR A 171 -1.96 8.67 -13.85
CA TYR A 171 -1.80 9.08 -15.25
C TYR A 171 -2.85 10.10 -15.71
N LEU A 172 -4.11 10.00 -15.26
CA LEU A 172 -5.17 10.91 -15.66
C LEU A 172 -4.86 12.36 -15.27
N ARG A 173 -4.27 12.60 -14.11
CA ARG A 173 -3.92 13.94 -13.63
C ARG A 173 -2.49 14.35 -13.97
N TYR A 174 -1.53 13.45 -13.83
CA TYR A 174 -0.10 13.76 -13.89
C TYR A 174 0.58 13.25 -15.15
N GLN A 175 -0.05 12.39 -15.95
CA GLN A 175 0.56 11.71 -17.09
C GLN A 175 1.92 11.09 -16.70
N ASN A 176 2.99 11.43 -17.42
CA ASN A 176 4.34 10.93 -17.13
C ASN A 176 5.04 11.62 -15.95
N ARG A 177 4.38 12.59 -15.30
CA ARG A 177 5.00 13.41 -14.24
C ARG A 177 4.88 12.72 -12.86
N ARG A 178 5.41 11.50 -12.76
CA ARG A 178 5.43 10.75 -11.48
C ARG A 178 6.01 11.56 -10.32
N PRO A 179 7.07 12.39 -10.47
CA PRO A 179 7.58 13.22 -9.37
C PRO A 179 6.52 14.16 -8.77
N GLU A 180 5.65 14.75 -9.60
CA GLU A 180 4.58 15.63 -9.12
C GLU A 180 3.51 14.85 -8.31
N TYR A 181 3.16 13.65 -8.77
CA TYR A 181 2.27 12.76 -8.04
C TYR A 181 2.83 12.36 -6.68
N ILE A 182 4.12 11.97 -6.61
CA ILE A 182 4.78 11.64 -5.35
C ILE A 182 4.76 12.83 -4.39
N ASN A 183 5.04 14.03 -4.88
CA ASN A 183 4.99 15.24 -4.07
C ASN A 183 3.55 15.54 -3.57
N ALA A 184 2.55 15.33 -4.42
CA ALA A 184 1.15 15.50 -4.04
C ALA A 184 0.72 14.50 -2.95
N PHE A 185 1.20 13.25 -3.00
CA PHE A 185 0.88 12.22 -2.03
C PHE A 185 1.22 12.61 -0.59
N TYR A 186 2.33 13.33 -0.36
CA TYR A 186 2.69 13.77 1.00
C TYR A 186 1.62 14.65 1.66
N ASN A 187 0.76 15.31 0.88
CA ASN A 187 -0.33 16.14 1.41
C ASN A 187 -1.56 15.33 1.84
N VAL A 188 -1.64 14.07 1.50
CA VAL A 188 -2.80 13.21 1.81
C VAL A 188 -2.46 12.05 2.75
N ILE A 189 -1.19 11.91 3.17
CA ILE A 189 -0.80 10.84 4.10
C ILE A 189 -1.56 10.96 5.42
N ASN A 190 -2.24 9.88 5.80
CA ASN A 190 -2.93 9.75 7.08
C ASN A 190 -1.95 9.31 8.17
N TRP A 191 -1.13 10.24 8.66
CA TRP A 191 -0.12 9.93 9.67
C TRP A 191 -0.67 9.29 10.95
N PRO A 192 -1.85 9.65 11.47
CA PRO A 192 -2.46 8.91 12.59
C PRO A 192 -2.67 7.43 12.31
N GLU A 193 -3.14 7.06 11.12
CA GLU A 193 -3.31 5.66 10.73
C GLU A 193 -1.96 4.95 10.55
N VAL A 194 -0.99 5.61 9.92
CA VAL A 194 0.38 5.06 9.79
C VAL A 194 0.98 4.81 11.17
N ALA A 195 0.79 5.74 12.12
CA ALA A 195 1.26 5.57 13.50
C ALA A 195 0.55 4.42 14.23
N ARG A 196 -0.76 4.26 14.05
CA ARG A 196 -1.53 3.14 14.58
C ARG A 196 -0.99 1.80 14.05
N ARG A 197 -0.73 1.71 12.73
CA ARG A 197 -0.15 0.52 12.09
C ARG A 197 1.25 0.24 12.60
N TYR A 198 2.07 1.27 12.76
CA TYR A 198 3.39 1.13 13.36
C TYR A 198 3.31 0.54 14.78
N GLN A 199 2.44 1.08 15.62
CA GLN A 199 2.27 0.59 16.99
C GLN A 199 1.81 -0.86 17.02
N ALA A 200 0.88 -1.25 16.13
CA ALA A 200 0.42 -2.64 16.01
C ALA A 200 1.53 -3.59 15.54
N ALA A 201 2.43 -3.12 14.67
CA ALA A 201 3.52 -3.94 14.14
C ALA A 201 4.67 -4.15 15.14
N ILE A 202 4.89 -3.21 16.07
CA ILE A 202 5.93 -3.36 17.09
C ILE A 202 5.43 -4.06 18.37
N GLY A 203 4.12 -4.23 18.54
CA GLY A 203 3.49 -5.02 19.62
C GLY A 203 3.42 -4.26 20.91
#